data_1b229d804d8cdf2b51df39fc09d23047
#
_entry.id   1b229d804d8cdf2b51df39fc09d23047
#
_cell.length_a   1.000
_cell.length_b   1.000
_cell.length_c   1.000
_cell.angle_alpha   90.00
_cell.angle_beta   90.00
_cell.angle_gamma   90.00
#
_symmetry.space_group_name_H-M   'P 1'
#
loop_
_entity.id
_entity.type
_entity.pdbx_description
1 polymer ?
#
loop_
_entity_poly.entity_id
_entity_poly.type
_entity_poly.pdbx_seq_one_letter_code
_entity_poly.pdbx_strand_id
1 'polypeptide(L)'
;MKYPSMRLFTLFAIAPIPSLSSVVPHEPSRSNILSRASTDTPNEPPAVPPNQDDCHFQFFTQSIDHFGQHNGTFRQKYNMVTDFFKPGGPIFFYQGEEQTYLDCVDTSIAYTWAKETNGIAVTLEHRYFGESAPFGASDPTKQLEEYAYLTLDNVMADGVAFMDHIKQNITGAQDSKVIVLSGSYGGFLSTMYRQNHPEAIYGAIASAPPVEAISNNSHSQNYWNWNIWLSNVYQDRSVLASSRIKNAIRTLEQRFESGNLTSLKDELGLCYIPKPNEFTSINTWLQNSLSQAAEFNYATKRPGRSSIALSLEVIVNTTT
;
A
#
# COMPACT_ATOMS: atom_id res chain seq x y z
N MET A 1 21.96 -21.02 3.91
CA MET A 1 22.77 -19.80 3.70
C MET A 1 22.14 -18.70 4.53
N LYS A 2 22.87 -18.17 5.53
CA LYS A 2 22.34 -17.09 6.39
C LYS A 2 22.38 -15.78 5.59
N TYR A 3 21.20 -15.21 5.29
CA TYR A 3 21.12 -13.85 4.77
C TYR A 3 21.35 -12.85 5.91
N PRO A 4 22.07 -11.75 5.68
CA PRO A 4 22.18 -10.68 6.68
C PRO A 4 20.80 -10.05 6.88
N SER A 5 20.41 -9.84 8.14
CA SER A 5 19.16 -9.17 8.51
C SER A 5 19.04 -7.82 7.82
N MET A 6 18.12 -7.72 6.87
CA MET A 6 17.81 -6.45 6.20
C MET A 6 16.93 -5.62 7.12
N ARG A 7 17.52 -4.64 7.79
CA ARG A 7 16.76 -3.67 8.58
C ARG A 7 15.97 -2.77 7.62
N LEU A 8 14.64 -2.77 7.76
CA LEU A 8 13.73 -1.93 6.97
C LEU A 8 13.81 -0.46 7.47
N PHE A 9 14.92 0.20 7.20
CA PHE A 9 15.05 1.64 7.38
C PHE A 9 15.31 2.27 6.03
N THR A 10 14.25 2.55 5.30
CA THR A 10 14.26 3.68 4.36
C THR A 10 12.82 4.18 4.23
N LEU A 11 12.46 5.13 5.08
CA LEU A 11 11.42 6.09 4.74
C LEU A 11 11.65 6.55 3.29
N PHE A 12 10.61 6.57 2.48
CA PHE A 12 10.65 7.14 1.15
C PHE A 12 11.15 8.59 1.20
N ALA A 13 12.46 8.77 1.22
CA ALA A 13 13.07 10.06 0.97
C ALA A 13 13.07 10.25 -0.54
N ILE A 14 12.10 11.01 -1.04
CA ILE A 14 12.09 11.46 -2.43
C ILE A 14 13.23 12.48 -2.55
N ALA A 15 14.32 12.05 -3.18
CA ALA A 15 15.41 12.96 -3.50
C ALA A 15 14.95 13.97 -4.59
N PRO A 16 15.51 15.19 -4.62
CA PRO A 16 15.15 16.19 -5.62
C PRO A 16 15.45 15.66 -7.03
N ILE A 17 14.52 15.88 -7.95
CA ILE A 17 14.60 15.46 -9.35
C ILE A 17 15.66 16.32 -10.04
N PRO A 18 16.75 15.75 -10.59
CA PRO A 18 17.65 16.51 -11.45
C PRO A 18 16.93 16.92 -12.74
N SER A 19 17.21 18.10 -13.25
CA SER A 19 16.66 18.62 -14.50
C SER A 19 17.00 17.70 -15.66
N LEU A 20 16.00 16.96 -16.15
CA LEU A 20 16.13 16.12 -17.36
C LEU A 20 15.89 16.95 -18.61
N SER A 21 16.98 17.38 -19.24
CA SER A 21 17.02 17.64 -20.67
C SER A 21 17.74 16.47 -21.33
N SER A 22 17.00 15.50 -21.87
CA SER A 22 17.54 14.58 -22.86
C SER A 22 16.42 13.78 -23.55
N VAL A 23 16.52 13.73 -24.84
CA VAL A 23 15.82 13.03 -25.89
C VAL A 23 15.39 11.61 -25.52
N VAL A 24 14.07 11.36 -25.54
CA VAL A 24 13.47 10.03 -25.42
C VAL A 24 13.28 9.46 -26.82
N PRO A 25 13.68 8.21 -27.12
CA PRO A 25 13.31 7.53 -28.35
C PRO A 25 11.81 7.26 -28.42
N HIS A 26 11.23 7.51 -29.58
CA HIS A 26 9.81 7.34 -29.89
C HIS A 26 9.48 5.84 -29.97
N GLU A 27 8.70 5.29 -29.03
CA GLU A 27 8.04 3.99 -29.20
C GLU A 27 6.65 4.17 -29.84
N PRO A 28 6.19 3.20 -30.66
CA PRO A 28 4.95 3.36 -31.41
C PRO A 28 3.71 3.27 -30.50
N SER A 29 2.73 4.10 -30.79
CA SER A 29 1.47 4.28 -30.09
C SER A 29 0.71 2.96 -29.84
N ARG A 30 0.47 2.65 -28.57
CA ARG A 30 -0.49 1.61 -28.14
C ARG A 30 -1.90 2.20 -28.01
N SER A 31 -2.55 2.49 -29.12
CA SER A 31 -3.90 3.06 -29.14
C SER A 31 -5.04 2.03 -29.20
N ASN A 32 -4.86 0.77 -28.81
CA ASN A 32 -5.88 -0.25 -29.01
C ASN A 32 -6.20 -1.15 -27.81
N ILE A 33 -6.02 -0.72 -26.56
CA ILE A 33 -6.37 -1.56 -25.40
C ILE A 33 -7.65 -1.08 -24.65
N LEU A 34 -8.22 0.07 -24.99
CA LEU A 34 -9.37 0.63 -24.26
C LEU A 34 -10.75 0.36 -24.90
N SER A 35 -10.87 -0.55 -25.87
CA SER A 35 -12.15 -0.83 -26.54
C SER A 35 -12.72 -2.24 -26.29
N ARG A 36 -12.53 -2.79 -25.09
CA ARG A 36 -13.35 -3.92 -24.64
C ARG A 36 -14.06 -3.58 -23.33
N ALA A 37 -15.06 -2.69 -23.45
CA ALA A 37 -16.10 -2.61 -22.44
C ALA A 37 -16.88 -3.94 -22.49
N SER A 38 -16.89 -4.68 -21.39
CA SER A 38 -17.76 -5.81 -21.20
C SER A 38 -19.21 -5.34 -21.22
N THR A 39 -20.03 -6.03 -21.95
CA THR A 39 -21.49 -5.91 -21.91
C THR A 39 -21.99 -6.64 -20.67
N ASP A 40 -21.82 -6.02 -19.50
CA ASP A 40 -22.44 -6.51 -18.27
C ASP A 40 -23.77 -5.82 -18.05
N THR A 41 -24.78 -6.61 -17.80
CA THR A 41 -26.17 -6.23 -17.59
C THR A 41 -26.33 -5.23 -16.44
N PRO A 42 -27.09 -4.12 -16.62
CA PRO A 42 -27.26 -3.13 -15.57
C PRO A 42 -28.44 -3.50 -14.68
N ASN A 43 -28.28 -4.34 -13.68
CA ASN A 43 -29.36 -4.53 -12.68
C ASN A 43 -28.94 -5.22 -11.37
N GLU A 44 -27.70 -5.15 -10.96
CA GLU A 44 -27.38 -5.48 -9.58
C GLU A 44 -26.82 -4.20 -8.92
N PRO A 45 -27.49 -3.64 -7.88
CA PRO A 45 -26.92 -2.51 -7.17
C PRO A 45 -25.56 -2.97 -6.58
N PRO A 46 -24.51 -2.14 -6.65
CA PRO A 46 -23.23 -2.48 -6.06
C PRO A 46 -23.46 -2.85 -4.59
N ALA A 47 -22.99 -4.02 -4.18
CA ALA A 47 -23.07 -4.45 -2.80
C ALA A 47 -22.56 -3.33 -1.90
N VAL A 48 -23.43 -2.85 -1.01
CA VAL A 48 -23.04 -1.85 0.00
C VAL A 48 -21.96 -2.51 0.84
N PRO A 49 -20.74 -1.93 0.94
CA PRO A 49 -19.74 -2.49 1.81
C PRO A 49 -20.33 -2.56 3.22
N PRO A 50 -20.13 -3.68 3.95
CA PRO A 50 -20.59 -3.78 5.31
C PRO A 50 -20.02 -2.63 6.13
N ASN A 51 -20.81 -2.13 7.07
CA ASN A 51 -20.39 -1.08 7.98
C ASN A 51 -19.19 -1.62 8.79
N GLN A 52 -18.10 -0.86 8.93
CA GLN A 52 -16.95 -1.27 9.75
C GLN A 52 -17.34 -1.63 11.19
N ASP A 53 -18.46 -1.11 11.68
CA ASP A 53 -19.01 -1.40 13.00
C ASP A 53 -19.47 -2.86 13.14
N ASP A 54 -19.70 -3.59 12.04
CA ASP A 54 -20.09 -5.00 12.04
C ASP A 54 -18.90 -5.97 11.94
N CYS A 55 -17.66 -5.46 11.86
CA CYS A 55 -16.46 -6.27 11.82
C CYS A 55 -16.13 -6.91 13.16
N HIS A 56 -16.09 -8.22 13.20
CA HIS A 56 -15.64 -8.97 14.39
C HIS A 56 -14.12 -9.15 14.37
N PHE A 57 -13.41 -8.14 14.87
CA PHE A 57 -11.96 -8.23 15.05
C PHE A 57 -11.61 -9.08 16.27
N GLN A 58 -10.57 -9.88 16.13
CA GLN A 58 -10.00 -10.72 17.15
C GLN A 58 -8.49 -10.44 17.28
N PHE A 59 -7.88 -11.02 18.30
CA PHE A 59 -6.45 -10.85 18.54
C PHE A 59 -5.78 -12.20 18.73
N PHE A 60 -4.67 -12.38 18.03
CA PHE A 60 -3.76 -13.49 18.18
C PHE A 60 -2.56 -13.05 19.04
N THR A 61 -2.14 -13.92 19.97
CA THR A 61 -0.92 -13.66 20.76
C THR A 61 0.29 -14.03 19.92
N GLN A 62 1.04 -13.00 19.51
CA GLN A 62 2.18 -13.11 18.62
C GLN A 62 3.49 -12.86 19.36
N SER A 63 4.59 -13.51 18.94
CA SER A 63 5.92 -13.24 19.47
C SER A 63 6.44 -11.87 18.97
N ILE A 64 7.04 -11.08 19.87
CA ILE A 64 7.73 -9.84 19.48
C ILE A 64 8.89 -10.17 18.54
N ASP A 65 9.64 -11.23 18.89
CA ASP A 65 10.72 -11.73 18.07
C ASP A 65 10.62 -13.25 17.91
N HIS A 66 10.61 -13.73 16.68
CA HIS A 66 10.58 -15.15 16.35
C HIS A 66 11.96 -15.81 16.38
N PHE A 67 13.03 -15.02 16.54
CA PHE A 67 14.41 -15.47 16.42
C PHE A 67 15.18 -15.47 17.76
N GLY A 68 14.47 -15.23 18.87
CA GLY A 68 14.96 -15.47 20.22
C GLY A 68 15.78 -14.35 20.85
N GLN A 69 15.75 -13.14 20.31
CA GLN A 69 16.40 -11.97 20.92
C GLN A 69 15.49 -11.29 21.97
N HIS A 70 14.17 -11.53 21.88
CA HIS A 70 13.16 -10.98 22.81
C HIS A 70 12.07 -12.00 23.07
N ASN A 71 11.81 -12.32 24.34
CA ASN A 71 10.84 -13.35 24.76
C ASN A 71 9.43 -12.82 25.02
N GLY A 72 9.16 -11.56 24.72
CA GLY A 72 7.85 -10.94 24.89
C GLY A 72 6.87 -11.32 23.79
N THR A 73 5.60 -11.02 24.05
CA THR A 73 4.50 -11.19 23.09
C THR A 73 3.69 -9.91 22.96
N PHE A 74 2.92 -9.80 21.89
CA PHE A 74 1.97 -8.72 21.66
C PHE A 74 0.66 -9.28 21.11
N ARG A 75 -0.37 -8.46 21.12
CA ARG A 75 -1.66 -8.79 20.53
C ARG A 75 -1.68 -8.32 19.08
N GLN A 76 -1.79 -9.24 18.14
CA GLN A 76 -1.91 -8.94 16.72
C GLN A 76 -3.36 -9.08 16.28
N LYS A 77 -3.90 -8.01 15.71
CA LYS A 77 -5.30 -7.92 15.30
C LYS A 77 -5.53 -8.68 14.00
N TYR A 78 -6.66 -9.37 13.93
CA TYR A 78 -7.09 -10.05 12.70
C TYR A 78 -8.61 -10.07 12.57
N ASN A 79 -9.09 -10.35 11.38
CA ASN A 79 -10.49 -10.65 11.11
C ASN A 79 -10.58 -11.88 10.21
N MET A 80 -11.55 -12.77 10.46
CA MET A 80 -11.66 -14.04 9.76
C MET A 80 -13.13 -14.43 9.56
N VAL A 81 -13.43 -14.97 8.38
CA VAL A 81 -14.73 -15.55 8.01
C VAL A 81 -14.54 -17.02 7.64
N THR A 82 -15.30 -17.88 8.34
CA THR A 82 -15.28 -19.34 8.16
C THR A 82 -16.62 -19.91 7.73
N ASP A 83 -17.64 -19.08 7.51
CA ASP A 83 -19.03 -19.47 7.25
C ASP A 83 -19.20 -20.40 6.03
N PHE A 84 -18.29 -20.28 5.07
CA PHE A 84 -18.31 -21.08 3.85
C PHE A 84 -17.43 -22.32 3.92
N PHE A 85 -16.61 -22.41 4.97
CA PHE A 85 -15.54 -23.41 5.02
C PHE A 85 -16.07 -24.84 5.04
N LYS A 86 -15.48 -25.67 4.19
CA LYS A 86 -15.62 -27.13 4.23
C LYS A 86 -14.23 -27.77 4.33
N PRO A 87 -14.10 -28.91 5.02
CA PRO A 87 -12.82 -29.60 5.16
C PRO A 87 -12.06 -29.72 3.83
N GLY A 88 -10.81 -29.29 3.82
CA GLY A 88 -9.95 -29.26 2.63
C GLY A 88 -10.10 -28.02 1.73
N GLY A 89 -11.04 -27.12 2.04
CA GLY A 89 -11.13 -25.81 1.37
C GLY A 89 -9.88 -24.97 1.60
N PRO A 90 -9.51 -24.05 0.70
CA PRO A 90 -8.32 -23.22 0.82
C PRO A 90 -8.47 -22.15 1.92
N ILE A 91 -7.34 -21.64 2.39
CA ILE A 91 -7.26 -20.43 3.23
C ILE A 91 -6.75 -19.29 2.36
N PHE A 92 -7.55 -18.25 2.18
CA PHE A 92 -7.15 -17.00 1.55
C PHE A 92 -6.69 -16.04 2.64
N PHE A 93 -5.39 -15.86 2.72
CA PHE A 93 -4.74 -15.00 3.70
C PHE A 93 -4.43 -13.65 3.08
N TYR A 94 -5.21 -12.61 3.45
CA TYR A 94 -4.91 -11.23 3.06
C TYR A 94 -3.91 -10.65 4.07
N GLN A 95 -2.69 -10.41 3.61
CA GLN A 95 -1.66 -9.78 4.43
C GLN A 95 -1.93 -8.29 4.57
N GLY A 96 -2.08 -7.82 5.79
CA GLY A 96 -2.19 -6.39 6.10
C GLY A 96 -0.93 -5.61 5.72
N GLU A 97 -1.13 -4.36 5.38
CA GLU A 97 -0.11 -3.45 4.89
C GLU A 97 0.28 -2.42 5.96
N GLU A 98 1.04 -1.40 5.59
CA GLU A 98 1.46 -0.28 6.44
C GLU A 98 0.32 0.72 6.67
N GLN A 99 -0.84 0.24 7.08
CA GLN A 99 -2.05 1.04 7.33
C GLN A 99 -2.33 1.20 8.82
N THR A 100 -2.94 2.31 9.18
CA THR A 100 -3.31 2.61 10.57
C THR A 100 -4.56 1.87 11.05
N TYR A 101 -5.19 1.10 10.19
CA TYR A 101 -6.39 0.32 10.48
C TYR A 101 -6.40 -0.97 9.65
N LEU A 102 -7.12 -1.97 10.12
CA LEU A 102 -7.37 -3.21 9.39
C LEU A 102 -8.77 -3.16 8.78
N ASP A 103 -8.88 -3.37 7.47
CA ASP A 103 -10.18 -3.53 6.80
C ASP A 103 -10.84 -4.87 7.17
N CYS A 104 -12.15 -4.92 7.15
CA CYS A 104 -12.90 -6.18 7.25
C CYS A 104 -12.55 -7.11 6.10
N VAL A 105 -12.33 -8.38 6.38
CA VAL A 105 -11.98 -9.36 5.35
C VAL A 105 -13.10 -9.57 4.33
N ASP A 106 -14.34 -9.37 4.70
CA ASP A 106 -15.53 -9.46 3.84
C ASP A 106 -15.63 -8.34 2.79
N THR A 107 -14.86 -7.24 2.95
CA THR A 107 -14.70 -6.21 1.93
C THR A 107 -13.61 -6.54 0.90
N SER A 108 -12.90 -7.64 1.11
CA SER A 108 -11.76 -8.04 0.27
C SER A 108 -12.15 -9.10 -0.76
N ILE A 109 -11.32 -9.24 -1.80
CA ILE A 109 -11.47 -10.32 -2.79
C ILE A 109 -11.26 -11.71 -2.16
N ALA A 110 -10.53 -11.80 -1.04
CA ALA A 110 -10.34 -13.03 -0.28
C ALA A 110 -11.68 -13.63 0.16
N TYR A 111 -12.62 -12.78 0.58
CA TYR A 111 -13.97 -13.20 0.97
C TYR A 111 -14.72 -13.83 -0.21
N THR A 112 -14.70 -13.16 -1.36
CA THR A 112 -15.37 -13.69 -2.57
C THR A 112 -14.82 -15.05 -2.96
N TRP A 113 -13.51 -15.20 -3.01
CA TRP A 113 -12.89 -16.46 -3.38
C TRP A 113 -13.09 -17.57 -2.33
N ALA A 114 -13.07 -17.22 -1.04
CA ALA A 114 -13.39 -18.18 0.01
C ALA A 114 -14.82 -18.70 -0.13
N LYS A 115 -15.78 -17.82 -0.42
CA LYS A 115 -17.16 -18.19 -0.65
C LYS A 115 -17.33 -19.13 -1.85
N GLU A 116 -16.66 -18.82 -2.96
CA GLU A 116 -16.73 -19.61 -4.20
C GLU A 116 -16.06 -20.98 -4.09
N THR A 117 -15.04 -21.11 -3.22
CA THR A 117 -14.23 -22.32 -3.12
C THR A 117 -14.42 -23.11 -1.82
N ASN A 118 -15.44 -22.77 -1.01
CA ASN A 118 -15.66 -23.32 0.33
C ASN A 118 -14.43 -23.16 1.24
N GLY A 119 -13.76 -22.03 1.16
CA GLY A 119 -12.54 -21.71 1.89
C GLY A 119 -12.75 -20.85 3.13
N ILE A 120 -11.64 -20.45 3.73
CA ILE A 120 -11.54 -19.48 4.82
C ILE A 120 -11.01 -18.18 4.22
N ALA A 121 -11.59 -17.04 4.60
CA ALA A 121 -11.00 -15.73 4.35
C ALA A 121 -10.46 -15.15 5.65
N VAL A 122 -9.24 -14.68 5.64
CA VAL A 122 -8.62 -14.09 6.84
C VAL A 122 -7.71 -12.93 6.47
N THR A 123 -7.72 -11.88 7.29
CA THR A 123 -6.77 -10.77 7.22
C THR A 123 -6.04 -10.63 8.56
N LEU A 124 -4.75 -10.35 8.52
CA LEU A 124 -3.88 -10.15 9.67
C LEU A 124 -3.27 -8.76 9.58
N GLU A 125 -3.43 -7.96 10.63
CA GLU A 125 -2.82 -6.62 10.70
C GLU A 125 -1.29 -6.74 10.78
N HIS A 126 -0.60 -5.83 10.11
CA HIS A 126 0.86 -5.83 10.13
C HIS A 126 1.38 -5.38 11.50
N ARG A 127 2.43 -6.04 12.03
CA ARG A 127 3.09 -5.60 13.27
C ARG A 127 3.52 -4.13 13.17
N TYR A 128 3.43 -3.39 14.29
CA TYR A 128 3.69 -1.95 14.41
C TYR A 128 2.66 -1.03 13.76
N PHE A 129 1.63 -1.56 13.11
CA PHE A 129 0.55 -0.77 12.53
C PHE A 129 -0.76 -1.01 13.27
N GLY A 130 -1.66 -0.02 13.20
CA GLY A 130 -2.97 -0.09 13.85
C GLY A 130 -2.87 -0.39 15.35
N GLU A 131 -3.54 -1.46 15.77
CA GLU A 131 -3.55 -1.94 17.16
C GLU A 131 -2.50 -3.05 17.43
N SER A 132 -1.78 -3.48 16.39
CA SER A 132 -0.80 -4.58 16.46
C SER A 132 0.63 -4.08 16.78
N ALA A 133 0.74 -3.20 17.77
CA ALA A 133 2.02 -2.61 18.19
C ALA A 133 2.69 -3.44 19.29
N PRO A 134 3.88 -4.03 19.08
CA PRO A 134 4.58 -4.86 20.06
C PRO A 134 4.85 -4.19 21.42
N PHE A 135 5.05 -2.89 21.42
CA PHE A 135 5.36 -2.10 22.62
C PHE A 135 4.27 -1.06 22.96
N GLY A 136 3.04 -1.26 22.44
CA GLY A 136 1.93 -0.34 22.58
C GLY A 136 1.91 0.75 21.50
N ALA A 137 0.99 1.71 21.63
CA ALA A 137 0.84 2.77 20.62
C ALA A 137 2.18 3.46 20.34
N SER A 138 2.49 3.66 19.06
CA SER A 138 3.74 4.29 18.64
C SER A 138 3.88 5.68 19.29
N ASP A 139 4.81 5.79 20.22
CA ASP A 139 5.22 7.05 20.79
C ASP A 139 6.39 7.58 19.96
N PRO A 140 6.26 8.72 19.30
CA PRO A 140 7.35 9.27 18.48
C PRO A 140 8.61 9.62 19.29
N THR A 141 8.51 9.62 20.63
CA THR A 141 9.64 9.84 21.52
C THR A 141 10.32 8.52 21.94
N LYS A 142 9.73 7.37 21.62
CA LYS A 142 10.31 6.05 21.91
C LYS A 142 11.47 5.74 21.00
N GLN A 143 12.44 5.05 21.57
CA GLN A 143 13.76 4.87 20.97
C GLN A 143 13.72 3.90 19.79
N LEU A 144 14.60 4.09 18.82
CA LEU A 144 14.81 3.21 17.67
C LEU A 144 14.94 1.71 18.02
N GLU A 145 15.31 1.42 19.26
CA GLU A 145 15.44 0.05 19.77
C GLU A 145 14.11 -0.72 19.75
N GLU A 146 12.97 -0.05 19.97
CA GLU A 146 11.66 -0.69 19.90
C GLU A 146 11.28 -1.14 18.48
N TYR A 147 11.83 -0.48 17.45
CA TYR A 147 11.63 -0.84 16.05
C TYR A 147 12.63 -1.91 15.54
N ALA A 148 13.52 -2.42 16.41
CA ALA A 148 14.49 -3.43 16.01
C ALA A 148 13.82 -4.74 15.48
N TYR A 149 12.59 -4.99 15.89
CA TYR A 149 11.81 -6.17 15.49
C TYR A 149 10.87 -5.94 14.30
N LEU A 150 10.86 -4.72 13.73
CA LEU A 150 10.21 -4.44 12.46
C LEU A 150 11.14 -4.90 11.32
N THR A 151 11.18 -6.20 11.11
CA THR A 151 11.97 -6.84 10.07
C THR A 151 11.09 -7.70 9.17
N LEU A 152 11.47 -7.88 7.91
CA LEU A 152 10.73 -8.76 7.00
C LEU A 152 10.64 -10.19 7.53
N ASP A 153 11.73 -10.68 8.14
CA ASP A 153 11.76 -12.03 8.71
C ASP A 153 10.69 -12.18 9.80
N ASN A 154 10.57 -11.21 10.73
CA ASN A 154 9.54 -11.24 11.76
C ASN A 154 8.13 -11.09 11.18
N VAL A 155 7.93 -10.25 10.17
CA VAL A 155 6.62 -10.10 9.49
C VAL A 155 6.19 -11.41 8.84
N MET A 156 7.09 -12.08 8.14
CA MET A 156 6.80 -13.37 7.53
C MET A 156 6.56 -14.46 8.59
N ALA A 157 7.34 -14.48 9.65
CA ALA A 157 7.15 -15.43 10.74
C ALA A 157 5.81 -15.22 11.46
N ASP A 158 5.31 -13.98 11.58
CA ASP A 158 3.97 -13.70 12.10
C ASP A 158 2.89 -14.42 11.27
N GLY A 159 2.91 -14.22 9.96
CA GLY A 159 1.91 -14.83 9.08
C GLY A 159 1.98 -16.35 9.09
N VAL A 160 3.18 -16.94 9.08
CA VAL A 160 3.36 -18.40 9.14
C VAL A 160 2.82 -18.94 10.47
N ALA A 161 3.21 -18.36 11.62
CA ALA A 161 2.73 -18.78 12.94
C ALA A 161 1.20 -18.65 13.06
N PHE A 162 0.63 -17.59 12.48
CA PHE A 162 -0.81 -17.39 12.48
C PHE A 162 -1.54 -18.42 11.59
N MET A 163 -1.01 -18.72 10.40
CA MET A 163 -1.57 -19.77 9.55
C MET A 163 -1.51 -21.16 10.19
N ASP A 164 -0.42 -21.47 10.88
CA ASP A 164 -0.30 -22.72 11.64
C ASP A 164 -1.35 -22.78 12.76
N HIS A 165 -1.57 -21.67 13.45
CA HIS A 165 -2.62 -21.57 14.48
C HIS A 165 -4.01 -21.83 13.88
N ILE A 166 -4.36 -21.25 12.73
CA ILE A 166 -5.64 -21.49 12.05
C ILE A 166 -5.80 -22.96 11.69
N LYS A 167 -4.78 -23.56 11.09
CA LYS A 167 -4.79 -24.97 10.71
C LYS A 167 -4.96 -25.93 11.90
N GLN A 168 -4.37 -25.59 13.03
CA GLN A 168 -4.47 -26.40 14.26
C GLN A 168 -5.81 -26.27 14.98
N ASN A 169 -6.47 -25.11 14.89
CA ASN A 169 -7.65 -24.81 15.69
C ASN A 169 -8.97 -24.89 14.91
N ILE A 170 -8.94 -24.91 13.58
CA ILE A 170 -10.15 -25.07 12.76
C ILE A 170 -10.25 -26.51 12.25
N THR A 171 -11.29 -27.20 12.69
CA THR A 171 -11.53 -28.61 12.30
C THR A 171 -11.63 -28.75 10.79
N GLY A 172 -10.79 -29.58 10.21
CA GLY A 172 -10.74 -29.83 8.76
C GLY A 172 -9.84 -28.88 7.97
N ALA A 173 -9.15 -27.93 8.64
CA ALA A 173 -8.22 -26.99 7.99
C ALA A 173 -6.75 -27.45 7.98
N GLN A 174 -6.43 -28.61 8.58
CA GLN A 174 -5.06 -29.10 8.77
C GLN A 174 -4.29 -29.18 7.44
N ASP A 175 -4.95 -29.66 6.38
CA ASP A 175 -4.36 -29.83 5.05
C ASP A 175 -4.75 -28.72 4.07
N SER A 176 -5.42 -27.66 4.54
CA SER A 176 -5.84 -26.53 3.71
C SER A 176 -4.66 -25.84 3.06
N LYS A 177 -4.78 -25.57 1.77
CA LYS A 177 -3.78 -24.81 1.01
C LYS A 177 -3.90 -23.33 1.37
N VAL A 178 -2.81 -22.70 1.78
CA VAL A 178 -2.76 -21.26 2.06
C VAL A 178 -2.39 -20.51 0.80
N ILE A 179 -3.22 -19.57 0.41
CA ILE A 179 -2.97 -18.64 -0.70
C ILE A 179 -2.89 -17.25 -0.07
N VAL A 180 -1.69 -16.69 -0.02
CA VAL A 180 -1.48 -15.32 0.46
C VAL A 180 -1.76 -14.33 -0.66
N LEU A 181 -2.42 -13.23 -0.33
CA LEU A 181 -2.73 -12.18 -1.29
C LEU A 181 -2.66 -10.81 -0.62
N SER A 182 -2.25 -9.82 -1.38
CA SER A 182 -2.34 -8.40 -1.01
C SER A 182 -1.92 -7.50 -2.19
N GLY A 183 -2.00 -6.19 -2.01
CA GLY A 183 -1.56 -5.18 -2.96
C GLY A 183 -0.30 -4.46 -2.50
N SER A 184 0.30 -3.65 -3.39
CA SER A 184 1.38 -2.72 -3.04
C SER A 184 2.50 -3.37 -2.19
N TYR A 185 2.82 -2.82 -1.03
CA TYR A 185 3.77 -3.40 -0.08
C TYR A 185 3.31 -4.78 0.42
N GLY A 186 2.02 -4.97 0.71
CA GLY A 186 1.49 -6.30 1.05
C GLY A 186 1.62 -7.30 -0.09
N GLY A 187 1.52 -6.85 -1.36
CA GLY A 187 1.84 -7.65 -2.54
C GLY A 187 3.31 -8.05 -2.60
N PHE A 188 4.22 -7.16 -2.23
CA PHE A 188 5.63 -7.51 -2.04
C PHE A 188 5.80 -8.57 -0.95
N LEU A 189 5.15 -8.40 0.21
CA LEU A 189 5.16 -9.41 1.28
C LEU A 189 4.61 -10.76 0.79
N SER A 190 3.52 -10.75 0.00
CA SER A 190 2.94 -11.98 -0.58
C SER A 190 3.96 -12.73 -1.45
N THR A 191 4.75 -12.00 -2.23
CA THR A 191 5.84 -12.57 -3.02
C THR A 191 6.92 -13.19 -2.13
N MET A 192 7.33 -12.47 -1.08
CA MET A 192 8.34 -12.91 -0.13
C MET A 192 7.90 -14.15 0.66
N TYR A 193 6.63 -14.20 1.10
CA TYR A 193 6.05 -15.39 1.73
C TYR A 193 6.20 -16.64 0.85
N ARG A 194 5.76 -16.56 -0.41
CA ARG A 194 5.82 -17.71 -1.30
C ARG A 194 7.24 -18.14 -1.63
N GLN A 195 8.17 -17.20 -1.69
CA GLN A 195 9.57 -17.48 -1.99
C GLN A 195 10.30 -18.11 -0.80
N ASN A 196 10.06 -17.63 0.42
CA ASN A 196 10.84 -18.01 1.60
C ASN A 196 10.15 -19.09 2.46
N HIS A 197 8.83 -19.26 2.35
CA HIS A 197 8.03 -20.22 3.11
C HIS A 197 7.13 -21.07 2.21
N PRO A 198 7.70 -21.75 1.19
CA PRO A 198 6.91 -22.54 0.23
C PRO A 198 6.19 -23.72 0.86
N GLU A 199 6.65 -24.18 2.04
CA GLU A 199 6.02 -25.25 2.83
C GLU A 199 4.73 -24.79 3.52
N ALA A 200 4.67 -23.53 3.97
CA ALA A 200 3.52 -22.93 4.64
C ALA A 200 2.55 -22.30 3.63
N ILE A 201 3.07 -21.67 2.59
CA ILE A 201 2.32 -20.89 1.60
C ILE A 201 2.31 -21.60 0.25
N TYR A 202 1.15 -22.13 -0.11
CA TYR A 202 0.96 -22.87 -1.36
C TYR A 202 1.02 -21.98 -2.60
N GLY A 203 0.45 -20.78 -2.53
CA GLY A 203 0.41 -19.83 -3.63
C GLY A 203 0.41 -18.38 -3.14
N ALA A 204 0.75 -17.45 -4.02
CA ALA A 204 0.69 -16.02 -3.75
C ALA A 204 0.04 -15.27 -4.91
N ILE A 205 -0.77 -14.27 -4.58
CA ILE A 205 -1.35 -13.31 -5.52
C ILE A 205 -0.89 -11.93 -5.09
N ALA A 206 0.05 -11.37 -5.84
CA ALA A 206 0.67 -10.08 -5.55
C ALA A 206 0.18 -9.03 -6.55
N SER A 207 -0.64 -8.09 -6.08
CA SER A 207 -1.16 -7.02 -6.91
C SER A 207 -0.24 -5.80 -6.84
N ALA A 208 0.29 -5.38 -7.99
CA ALA A 208 1.17 -4.23 -8.11
C ALA A 208 2.31 -4.18 -7.06
N PRO A 209 3.05 -5.27 -6.84
CA PRO A 209 4.13 -5.31 -5.85
C PRO A 209 5.31 -4.46 -6.33
N PRO A 210 5.92 -3.61 -5.47
CA PRO A 210 7.04 -2.76 -5.85
C PRO A 210 8.38 -3.52 -5.92
N VAL A 211 8.40 -4.74 -6.50
CA VAL A 211 9.57 -5.64 -6.48
C VAL A 211 10.80 -5.08 -7.18
N GLU A 212 10.62 -4.25 -8.20
CA GLU A 212 11.73 -3.61 -8.92
C GLU A 212 12.20 -2.30 -8.28
N ALA A 213 11.36 -1.69 -7.43
CA ALA A 213 11.65 -0.42 -6.77
C ALA A 213 12.32 -0.61 -5.40
N ILE A 214 12.19 -1.78 -4.77
CA ILE A 214 12.84 -2.10 -3.50
C ILE A 214 14.27 -2.53 -3.76
N SER A 215 15.17 -1.56 -3.81
CA SER A 215 16.59 -1.77 -4.08
C SER A 215 17.42 -0.80 -3.25
N ASN A 216 18.54 -1.27 -2.73
CA ASN A 216 19.55 -0.41 -2.11
C ASN A 216 20.31 0.45 -3.14
N ASN A 217 20.04 0.25 -4.42
CA ASN A 217 20.71 0.94 -5.50
C ASN A 217 19.80 2.04 -6.09
N SER A 218 19.88 3.24 -5.50
CA SER A 218 19.19 4.44 -6.01
C SER A 218 19.62 4.85 -7.44
N HIS A 219 20.66 4.22 -7.99
CA HIS A 219 21.14 4.41 -9.34
C HIS A 219 20.61 3.36 -10.32
N SER A 220 19.76 2.42 -9.88
CA SER A 220 19.13 1.50 -10.81
C SER A 220 18.23 2.27 -11.78
N GLN A 221 18.24 1.90 -13.05
CA GLN A 221 17.39 2.54 -14.07
C GLN A 221 15.90 2.45 -13.69
N ASN A 222 15.51 1.45 -12.91
CA ASN A 222 14.12 1.22 -12.51
C ASN A 222 13.67 2.07 -11.33
N TYR A 223 14.59 2.68 -10.57
CA TYR A 223 14.26 3.46 -9.37
C TYR A 223 13.29 4.62 -9.65
N TRP A 224 13.40 5.26 -10.81
CA TRP A 224 12.57 6.41 -11.19
C TRP A 224 11.40 6.06 -12.12
N ASN A 225 11.23 4.80 -12.50
CA ASN A 225 10.20 4.40 -13.47
C ASN A 225 8.80 4.80 -13.05
N TRP A 226 8.48 4.70 -11.76
CA TRP A 226 7.18 5.15 -11.23
C TRP A 226 6.95 6.65 -11.47
N ASN A 227 7.92 7.49 -11.13
CA ASN A 227 7.81 8.94 -11.29
C ASN A 227 7.73 9.35 -12.76
N ILE A 228 8.45 8.65 -13.64
CA ILE A 228 8.40 8.85 -15.10
C ILE A 228 7.00 8.46 -15.61
N TRP A 229 6.51 7.30 -15.21
CA TRP A 229 5.18 6.84 -15.60
C TRP A 229 4.10 7.85 -15.14
N LEU A 230 4.12 8.26 -13.89
CA LEU A 230 3.19 9.24 -13.32
C LEU A 230 3.22 10.57 -14.10
N SER A 231 4.41 11.05 -14.45
CA SER A 231 4.58 12.26 -15.25
C SER A 231 3.96 12.10 -16.63
N ASN A 232 4.10 10.93 -17.24
CA ASN A 232 3.51 10.62 -18.55
C ASN A 232 1.98 10.53 -18.48
N VAL A 233 1.40 10.00 -17.39
CA VAL A 233 -0.06 9.99 -17.19
C VAL A 233 -0.64 11.40 -17.31
N TYR A 234 -0.04 12.39 -16.64
CA TYR A 234 -0.47 13.78 -16.76
C TYR A 234 -0.22 14.37 -18.15
N GLN A 235 0.93 14.07 -18.76
CA GLN A 235 1.28 14.57 -20.08
C GLN A 235 0.37 14.02 -21.19
N ASP A 236 0.06 12.73 -21.13
CA ASP A 236 -0.84 12.07 -22.09
C ASP A 236 -2.27 12.59 -21.96
N ARG A 237 -2.66 12.94 -20.73
CA ARG A 237 -3.99 13.50 -20.47
C ARG A 237 -4.13 14.95 -20.93
N SER A 238 -3.13 15.79 -20.65
CA SER A 238 -3.04 17.19 -21.13
C SER A 238 -1.62 17.71 -21.02
N VAL A 239 -1.00 17.96 -22.17
CA VAL A 239 0.32 18.60 -22.25
C VAL A 239 0.33 19.97 -21.56
N LEU A 240 -0.78 20.74 -21.69
CA LEU A 240 -0.92 22.04 -21.06
C LEU A 240 -0.96 21.93 -19.53
N ALA A 241 -1.77 21.02 -18.99
CA ALA A 241 -1.86 20.77 -17.54
C ALA A 241 -0.49 20.32 -16.98
N SER A 242 0.15 19.35 -17.62
CA SER A 242 1.50 18.89 -17.22
C SER A 242 2.51 20.03 -17.19
N SER A 243 2.49 20.88 -18.21
CA SER A 243 3.38 22.04 -18.31
C SER A 243 3.13 23.06 -17.19
N ARG A 244 1.86 23.34 -16.88
CA ARG A 244 1.45 24.27 -15.82
C ARG A 244 1.85 23.74 -14.44
N ILE A 245 1.64 22.44 -14.18
CA ILE A 245 2.05 21.79 -12.91
C ILE A 245 3.58 21.92 -12.73
N LYS A 246 4.36 21.57 -13.76
CA LYS A 246 5.83 21.71 -13.72
C LYS A 246 6.26 23.14 -13.45
N ASN A 247 5.64 24.11 -14.08
CA ASN A 247 5.96 25.53 -13.91
C ASN A 247 5.55 26.02 -12.50
N ALA A 248 4.42 25.58 -11.96
CA ALA A 248 3.98 25.92 -10.61
C ALA A 248 4.97 25.40 -9.54
N ILE A 249 5.42 24.14 -9.67
CA ILE A 249 6.43 23.57 -8.76
C ILE A 249 7.75 24.37 -8.84
N ARG A 250 8.21 24.69 -10.05
CA ARG A 250 9.43 25.51 -10.22
C ARG A 250 9.28 26.91 -9.64
N THR A 251 8.14 27.54 -9.84
CA THR A 251 7.85 28.86 -9.27
C THR A 251 7.83 28.79 -7.73
N LEU A 252 7.27 27.73 -7.16
CA LEU A 252 7.27 27.49 -5.73
C LEU A 252 8.71 27.36 -5.19
N GLU A 253 9.56 26.58 -5.86
CA GLU A 253 10.98 26.45 -5.51
C GLU A 253 11.71 27.80 -5.50
N GLN A 254 11.57 28.59 -6.56
CA GLN A 254 12.15 29.94 -6.65
C GLN A 254 11.69 30.87 -5.55
N ARG A 255 10.43 30.74 -5.10
CA ARG A 255 9.90 31.54 -3.98
C ARG A 255 10.53 31.13 -2.65
N PHE A 256 10.79 29.86 -2.43
CA PHE A 256 11.53 29.39 -1.25
C PHE A 256 12.99 29.86 -1.27
N GLU A 257 13.66 29.80 -2.41
CA GLU A 257 15.02 30.29 -2.59
C GLU A 257 15.14 31.79 -2.34
N SER A 258 14.16 32.57 -2.80
CA SER A 258 14.14 34.04 -2.62
C SER A 258 13.61 34.50 -1.27
N GLY A 259 13.05 33.60 -0.45
CA GLY A 259 12.45 33.94 0.83
C GLY A 259 11.09 34.64 0.74
N ASN A 260 10.47 34.72 -0.46
CA ASN A 260 9.17 35.35 -0.66
C ASN A 260 8.02 34.37 -0.30
N LEU A 261 7.83 34.13 1.00
CA LEU A 261 6.95 33.07 1.52
C LEU A 261 5.65 33.58 2.13
N THR A 262 5.51 34.89 2.39
CA THR A 262 4.41 35.44 3.17
C THR A 262 3.02 35.11 2.57
N SER A 263 2.87 35.25 1.27
CA SER A 263 1.59 34.99 0.60
C SER A 263 1.30 33.48 0.34
N LEU A 264 2.31 32.62 0.50
CA LEU A 264 2.12 31.17 0.28
C LEU A 264 1.11 30.55 1.26
N LYS A 265 0.96 31.11 2.46
CA LYS A 265 -0.05 30.67 3.40
C LYS A 265 -1.44 30.70 2.75
N ASP A 266 -1.82 31.84 2.19
CA ASP A 266 -3.15 32.04 1.63
C ASP A 266 -3.30 31.35 0.24
N GLU A 267 -2.27 31.41 -0.59
CA GLU A 267 -2.26 30.80 -1.92
C GLU A 267 -2.37 29.26 -1.88
N LEU A 268 -1.74 28.62 -0.91
CA LEU A 268 -1.76 27.16 -0.74
C LEU A 268 -2.72 26.69 0.35
N GLY A 269 -3.43 27.59 1.03
CA GLY A 269 -4.34 27.25 2.11
C GLY A 269 -3.62 26.64 3.33
N LEU A 270 -2.40 27.06 3.61
CA LEU A 270 -1.60 26.55 4.74
C LEU A 270 -2.07 27.15 6.06
N CYS A 271 -1.93 26.40 7.16
CA CYS A 271 -2.25 26.88 8.50
C CYS A 271 -1.27 27.97 8.99
N TYR A 272 -0.07 28.07 8.40
CA TYR A 272 1.00 28.98 8.79
C TYR A 272 1.81 29.44 7.57
N ILE A 273 2.63 30.47 7.75
CA ILE A 273 3.62 30.91 6.74
C ILE A 273 4.79 29.92 6.77
N PRO A 274 5.10 29.22 5.66
CA PRO A 274 6.15 28.23 5.66
C PRO A 274 7.54 28.86 5.88
N LYS A 275 8.45 28.08 6.46
CA LYS A 275 9.84 28.48 6.66
C LYS A 275 10.70 28.14 5.42
N PRO A 276 11.82 28.81 5.19
CA PRO A 276 12.69 28.56 4.04
C PRO A 276 13.17 27.11 3.87
N ASN A 277 13.31 26.36 4.97
CA ASN A 277 13.74 24.97 4.96
C ASN A 277 12.60 23.95 4.79
N GLU A 278 11.35 24.38 4.59
CA GLU A 278 10.19 23.50 4.48
C GLU A 278 9.78 23.20 3.02
N PHE A 279 10.54 23.68 2.01
CA PHE A 279 10.27 23.40 0.61
C PHE A 279 10.09 21.90 0.33
N THR A 280 11.03 21.08 0.80
CA THR A 280 10.99 19.63 0.57
C THR A 280 9.69 19.00 1.10
N SER A 281 9.25 19.38 2.30
CA SER A 281 8.02 18.85 2.91
C SER A 281 6.77 19.25 2.10
N ILE A 282 6.68 20.51 1.69
CA ILE A 282 5.54 21.00 0.89
C ILE A 282 5.55 20.38 -0.50
N ASN A 283 6.71 20.29 -1.15
CA ASN A 283 6.84 19.67 -2.46
C ASN A 283 6.48 18.17 -2.41
N THR A 284 6.93 17.45 -1.38
CA THR A 284 6.55 16.05 -1.17
C THR A 284 5.04 15.90 -0.99
N TRP A 285 4.41 16.77 -0.22
CA TRP A 285 2.95 16.76 -0.06
C TRP A 285 2.23 16.99 -1.39
N LEU A 286 2.67 17.96 -2.20
CA LEU A 286 2.10 18.22 -3.53
C LEU A 286 2.30 17.03 -4.48
N GLN A 287 3.49 16.43 -4.52
CA GLN A 287 3.76 15.26 -5.35
C GLN A 287 2.92 14.05 -4.95
N ASN A 288 2.78 13.79 -3.66
CA ASN A 288 1.92 12.73 -3.14
C ASN A 288 0.45 12.98 -3.51
N SER A 289 -0.02 14.23 -3.45
CA SER A 289 -1.38 14.58 -3.85
C SER A 289 -1.63 14.33 -5.33
N LEU A 290 -0.67 14.66 -6.20
CA LEU A 290 -0.71 14.38 -7.62
C LEU A 290 -0.67 12.86 -7.92
N SER A 291 0.16 12.12 -7.19
CA SER A 291 0.23 10.66 -7.30
C SER A 291 -1.10 10.02 -6.93
N GLN A 292 -1.65 10.38 -5.79
CA GLN A 292 -2.95 9.86 -5.35
C GLN A 292 -4.09 10.20 -6.30
N ALA A 293 -4.07 11.39 -6.90
CA ALA A 293 -5.09 11.77 -7.88
C ALA A 293 -5.04 10.90 -9.15
N ALA A 294 -3.87 10.47 -9.56
CA ALA A 294 -3.71 9.55 -10.69
C ALA A 294 -4.03 8.09 -10.31
N GLU A 295 -3.59 7.64 -9.13
CA GLU A 295 -3.83 6.27 -8.65
C GLU A 295 -5.30 6.00 -8.34
N PHE A 296 -5.98 6.97 -7.72
CA PHE A 296 -7.37 6.84 -7.27
C PHE A 296 -8.37 7.52 -8.21
N ASN A 297 -8.06 7.59 -9.49
CA ASN A 297 -8.91 8.19 -10.52
C ASN A 297 -10.10 7.28 -10.89
N TYR A 298 -10.94 6.94 -9.92
CA TYR A 298 -12.12 6.11 -10.15
C TYR A 298 -13.29 6.93 -10.73
N ALA A 299 -14.11 6.29 -11.56
CA ALA A 299 -15.29 6.92 -12.15
C ALA A 299 -16.32 7.41 -11.12
N THR A 300 -16.36 6.78 -9.95
CA THR A 300 -17.27 7.14 -8.86
C THR A 300 -16.52 7.26 -7.55
N LYS A 301 -17.05 8.07 -6.62
CA LYS A 301 -16.51 8.18 -5.27
C LYS A 301 -16.61 6.82 -4.56
N ARG A 302 -15.53 6.32 -4.00
CA ARG A 302 -15.54 5.09 -3.19
C ARG A 302 -16.21 5.37 -1.84
N PRO A 303 -17.16 4.52 -1.41
CA PRO A 303 -17.73 4.60 -0.07
C PRO A 303 -16.63 4.47 1.00
N GLY A 304 -16.73 5.26 2.07
CA GLY A 304 -15.78 5.22 3.19
C GLY A 304 -14.40 5.85 2.92
N ARG A 305 -14.15 6.36 1.71
CA ARG A 305 -12.88 7.06 1.38
C ARG A 305 -13.14 8.52 1.05
N SER A 306 -12.25 9.41 1.45
CA SER A 306 -12.28 10.84 1.10
C SER A 306 -11.80 11.13 -0.33
N SER A 307 -11.92 10.16 -1.23
CA SER A 307 -11.50 10.29 -2.63
C SER A 307 -12.50 11.11 -3.44
N ILE A 308 -12.00 11.93 -4.34
CA ILE A 308 -12.79 12.65 -5.32
C ILE A 308 -12.94 11.74 -6.55
N ALA A 309 -14.19 11.56 -7.04
CA ALA A 309 -14.41 10.88 -8.31
C ALA A 309 -13.69 11.62 -9.44
N LEU A 310 -13.08 10.86 -10.36
CA LEU A 310 -12.33 11.41 -11.50
C LEU A 310 -11.27 12.44 -11.07
N SER A 311 -10.52 12.15 -10.01
CA SER A 311 -9.60 13.09 -9.38
C SER A 311 -8.51 13.62 -10.33
N LEU A 312 -8.03 12.79 -11.26
CA LEU A 312 -7.08 13.23 -12.30
C LEU A 312 -7.72 14.25 -13.25
N GLU A 313 -8.94 13.99 -13.70
CA GLU A 313 -9.69 14.88 -14.57
C GLU A 313 -9.99 16.23 -13.89
N VAL A 314 -10.30 16.23 -12.60
CA VAL A 314 -10.47 17.46 -11.83
C VAL A 314 -9.20 18.30 -11.85
N ILE A 315 -8.04 17.70 -11.57
CA ILE A 315 -6.76 18.42 -11.61
C ILE A 315 -6.45 18.90 -13.03
N VAL A 316 -6.60 18.04 -14.03
CA VAL A 316 -6.34 18.40 -15.42
C VAL A 316 -7.22 19.57 -15.87
N ASN A 317 -8.54 19.51 -15.60
CA ASN A 317 -9.49 20.56 -16.00
C ASN A 317 -9.28 21.88 -15.24
N THR A 318 -8.82 21.84 -13.99
CA THR A 318 -8.52 23.07 -13.22
C THR A 318 -7.18 23.69 -13.60
N THR A 319 -6.31 22.93 -14.25
CA THR A 319 -4.97 23.39 -14.67
C THR A 319 -4.88 23.70 -16.17
N THR A 320 -5.92 23.46 -16.97
CA THR A 320 -6.02 23.85 -18.38
C THR A 320 -6.77 25.15 -18.56
#